data_4b0f6eca36f3fc73dd061dc4c3ab12cb
#
_entry.id   4b0f6eca36f3fc73dd061dc4c3ab12cb
#
_cell.length_a   1.000
_cell.length_b   1.000
_cell.length_c   1.000
_cell.angle_alpha   90.00
_cell.angle_beta   90.00
_cell.angle_gamma   90.00
#
_symmetry.space_group_name_H-M   'P 1'
#
loop_
_entity.id
_entity.type
_entity.pdbx_description
1 polymer ?
#
loop_
_entity_poly.entity_id
_entity_poly.type
_entity_poly.pdbx_seq_one_letter_code
_entity_poly.pdbx_strand_id
1 'polypeptide(L)'
;MPQTTSTPSPVIHRAGTNMRPSPEGIATASFLVESLVENGENGGLTAMRCALEPGVMTHWHTHPHGQILYVLSGVGLAERFGGPAEELHAGDCVSFAPNERHRHGAAPENAFSYISIQAAQDGSAVTWLEE
;
A
#
# COMPACT_ATOMS: atom_id res chain seq x y z
N MET A 1 -36.46 -5.45 18.02
CA MET A 1 -35.94 -4.16 18.37
C MET A 1 -35.50 -3.38 17.14
N PRO A 2 -36.08 -2.24 16.92
CA PRO A 2 -35.69 -1.47 15.78
C PRO A 2 -34.23 -1.00 15.93
N GLN A 3 -33.50 -1.19 14.91
CA GLN A 3 -32.18 -0.62 14.86
C GLN A 3 -32.26 0.85 14.58
N THR A 4 -31.50 1.58 15.32
CA THR A 4 -31.29 2.98 14.96
C THR A 4 -30.38 2.97 13.75
N THR A 5 -30.96 3.19 12.61
CA THR A 5 -30.13 3.33 11.41
C THR A 5 -29.73 4.78 11.31
N SER A 6 -28.49 5.07 11.55
CA SER A 6 -27.96 6.37 11.22
C SER A 6 -27.70 6.39 9.72
N THR A 7 -27.99 7.49 9.07
CA THR A 7 -27.58 7.70 7.69
C THR A 7 -26.06 7.71 7.66
N PRO A 8 -25.43 6.89 6.80
CA PRO A 8 -23.99 6.91 6.71
C PRO A 8 -23.52 8.30 6.31
N SER A 9 -22.46 8.75 6.96
CA SER A 9 -21.81 10.02 6.64
C SER A 9 -20.48 9.72 5.98
N PRO A 10 -20.05 10.55 5.04
CA PRO A 10 -18.71 10.37 4.49
C PRO A 10 -17.67 10.56 5.58
N VAL A 11 -16.62 9.74 5.53
CA VAL A 11 -15.44 9.91 6.36
C VAL A 11 -14.41 10.66 5.53
N ILE A 12 -13.96 11.80 6.02
CA ILE A 12 -13.08 12.66 5.26
C ILE A 12 -11.69 12.63 5.87
N HIS A 13 -10.71 12.31 5.04
CA HIS A 13 -9.30 12.47 5.38
C HIS A 13 -8.83 13.82 4.85
N ARG A 14 -8.24 14.63 5.74
CA ARG A 14 -7.70 15.93 5.32
C ARG A 14 -6.24 15.77 4.93
N ALA A 15 -5.85 16.41 3.85
CA ALA A 15 -4.50 16.31 3.31
C ALA A 15 -3.46 16.67 4.38
N GLY A 16 -2.38 15.89 4.43
CA GLY A 16 -1.27 16.13 5.34
C GLY A 16 -1.52 15.71 6.78
N THR A 17 -2.62 15.01 7.06
CA THR A 17 -2.89 14.46 8.39
C THR A 17 -2.64 12.96 8.39
N ASN A 18 -2.58 12.35 9.59
CA ASN A 18 -2.33 10.90 9.76
C ASN A 18 -1.04 10.45 9.07
N MET A 19 -0.01 11.27 9.16
CA MET A 19 1.29 10.97 8.58
C MET A 19 2.18 10.34 9.64
N ARG A 20 2.91 9.30 9.23
CA ARG A 20 3.80 8.57 10.13
C ARG A 20 4.90 7.89 9.33
N PRO A 21 6.02 7.53 9.98
CA PRO A 21 6.98 6.65 9.33
C PRO A 21 6.37 5.26 9.15
N SER A 22 6.85 4.53 8.15
CA SER A 22 6.44 3.15 7.95
C SER A 22 6.78 2.30 9.18
N PRO A 23 6.03 1.20 9.42
CA PRO A 23 6.39 0.26 10.47
C PRO A 23 7.82 -0.26 10.27
N GLU A 24 8.51 -0.53 11.36
CA GLU A 24 9.84 -1.12 11.28
C GLU A 24 9.79 -2.52 10.70
N GLY A 25 10.80 -2.89 9.93
CA GLY A 25 10.98 -4.25 9.45
C GLY A 25 10.21 -4.59 8.18
N ILE A 26 9.51 -3.64 7.56
CA ILE A 26 8.74 -3.94 6.35
C ILE A 26 9.43 -3.51 5.05
N ALA A 27 10.55 -2.80 5.16
CA ALA A 27 11.27 -2.29 4.00
C ALA A 27 12.75 -2.13 4.34
N THR A 28 13.54 -1.87 3.31
CA THR A 28 15.00 -1.68 3.47
C THR A 28 15.35 -0.42 4.25
N ALA A 29 14.44 0.54 4.30
CA ALA A 29 14.56 1.75 5.10
C ALA A 29 13.16 2.30 5.37
N SER A 30 13.05 3.18 6.36
CA SER A 30 11.79 3.82 6.70
C SER A 30 11.32 4.73 5.55
N PHE A 31 10.02 4.79 5.33
CA PHE A 31 9.42 5.70 4.37
C PHE A 31 8.19 6.36 4.99
N LEU A 32 7.71 7.42 4.34
CA LEU A 32 6.60 8.19 4.85
C LEU A 32 5.28 7.56 4.42
N VAL A 33 4.34 7.44 5.37
CA VAL A 33 3.01 6.91 5.12
C VAL A 33 1.97 7.93 5.57
N GLU A 34 1.04 8.23 4.68
CA GLU A 34 -0.16 8.99 5.03
C GLU A 34 -1.34 8.03 4.91
N SER A 35 -2.00 7.76 6.04
CA SER A 35 -3.15 6.87 6.04
C SER A 35 -4.38 7.62 5.56
N LEU A 36 -4.99 7.14 4.48
CA LEU A 36 -6.12 7.79 3.84
C LEU A 36 -7.45 7.16 4.24
N VAL A 37 -7.50 5.83 4.30
CA VAL A 37 -8.67 5.06 4.71
C VAL A 37 -8.19 3.89 5.55
N GLU A 38 -8.82 3.70 6.70
CA GLU A 38 -8.48 2.60 7.59
C GLU A 38 -9.76 1.85 7.99
N ASN A 39 -10.02 0.73 7.36
CA ASN A 39 -11.12 -0.14 7.72
C ASN A 39 -10.62 -1.56 7.87
N GLY A 40 -10.50 -2.03 9.13
CA GLY A 40 -9.99 -3.36 9.44
C GLY A 40 -11.04 -4.47 9.40
N GLU A 41 -12.26 -4.18 9.02
CA GLU A 41 -13.29 -5.21 8.89
C GLU A 41 -13.01 -6.10 7.67
N ASN A 42 -13.52 -7.32 7.69
CA ASN A 42 -13.38 -8.22 6.54
C ASN A 42 -13.94 -7.58 5.29
N GLY A 43 -13.12 -7.48 4.25
CA GLY A 43 -13.47 -6.78 3.03
C GLY A 43 -13.38 -5.27 3.13
N GLY A 44 -13.04 -4.73 4.29
CA GLY A 44 -12.89 -3.29 4.48
C GLY A 44 -11.67 -2.76 3.75
N LEU A 45 -11.80 -1.60 3.12
CA LEU A 45 -10.72 -1.01 2.35
C LEU A 45 -9.74 -0.27 3.25
N THR A 46 -8.46 -0.39 2.93
CA THR A 46 -7.42 0.46 3.46
C THR A 46 -6.73 1.15 2.30
N ALA A 47 -6.31 2.38 2.49
CA ALA A 47 -5.59 3.12 1.47
C ALA A 47 -4.53 4.01 2.12
N MET A 48 -3.37 4.08 1.50
CA MET A 48 -2.26 4.87 2.00
C MET A 48 -1.59 5.59 0.84
N ARG A 49 -1.11 6.80 1.12
CA ARG A 49 -0.18 7.47 0.23
C ARG A 49 1.22 7.29 0.82
N CYS A 50 2.12 6.74 0.04
CA CYS A 50 3.47 6.44 0.48
C CYS A 50 4.49 7.23 -0.34
N ALA A 51 5.56 7.66 0.32
CA ALA A 51 6.66 8.37 -0.33
C ALA A 51 7.98 7.73 0.10
N LEU A 52 8.69 7.18 -0.87
CA LEU A 52 9.92 6.43 -0.68
C LEU A 52 11.10 7.19 -1.26
N GLU A 53 12.20 7.23 -0.50
CA GLU A 53 13.47 7.74 -1.01
C GLU A 53 14.07 6.78 -2.05
N PRO A 54 14.99 7.26 -2.89
CA PRO A 54 15.61 6.40 -3.90
C PRO A 54 16.14 5.10 -3.31
N GLY A 55 15.83 4.00 -3.98
CA GLY A 55 16.32 2.67 -3.62
C GLY A 55 15.59 1.96 -2.48
N VAL A 56 14.66 2.63 -1.79
CA VAL A 56 13.92 1.98 -0.70
C VAL A 56 12.94 0.97 -1.30
N MET A 57 13.01 -0.27 -0.82
CA MET A 57 12.21 -1.39 -1.34
C MET A 57 11.51 -2.08 -0.19
N THR A 58 10.24 -2.40 -0.35
CA THR A 58 9.52 -3.22 0.64
C THR A 58 10.07 -4.64 0.62
N HIS A 59 9.88 -5.34 1.73
CA HIS A 59 10.14 -6.78 1.75
C HIS A 59 9.04 -7.51 1.01
N TRP A 60 9.25 -8.79 0.74
CA TRP A 60 8.24 -9.63 0.09
C TRP A 60 7.01 -9.76 0.98
N HIS A 61 5.84 -9.67 0.41
CA HIS A 61 4.58 -9.72 1.15
C HIS A 61 3.42 -10.17 0.26
N THR A 62 2.28 -10.42 0.90
CA THR A 62 1.04 -10.79 0.23
C THR A 62 -0.12 -9.98 0.81
N HIS A 63 -1.18 -9.85 0.03
CA HIS A 63 -2.43 -9.22 0.48
C HIS A 63 -3.58 -10.20 0.23
N PRO A 64 -4.48 -10.42 1.22
CA PRO A 64 -5.53 -11.43 1.07
C PRO A 64 -6.49 -11.18 -0.09
N HIS A 65 -6.72 -9.93 -0.44
CA HIS A 65 -7.60 -9.56 -1.56
C HIS A 65 -6.85 -8.86 -2.69
N GLY A 66 -5.52 -9.00 -2.71
CA GLY A 66 -4.70 -8.30 -3.68
C GLY A 66 -4.41 -6.86 -3.29
N GLN A 67 -3.73 -6.16 -4.17
CA GLN A 67 -3.34 -4.77 -3.93
C GLN A 67 -3.30 -4.02 -5.25
N ILE A 68 -3.70 -2.76 -5.21
CA ILE A 68 -3.55 -1.83 -6.33
C ILE A 68 -2.58 -0.74 -5.88
N LEU A 69 -1.60 -0.44 -6.73
CA LEU A 69 -0.74 0.74 -6.57
C LEU A 69 -0.99 1.68 -7.73
N TYR A 70 -1.30 2.92 -7.41
CA TYR A 70 -1.39 3.98 -8.40
C TYR A 70 -0.25 4.96 -8.19
N VAL A 71 0.59 5.13 -9.20
CA VAL A 71 1.81 5.93 -9.08
C VAL A 71 1.51 7.41 -9.24
N LEU A 72 1.94 8.20 -8.24
CA LEU A 72 1.74 9.65 -8.24
C LEU A 72 2.94 10.38 -8.83
N SER A 73 4.15 9.97 -8.47
CA SER A 73 5.36 10.67 -8.92
C SER A 73 6.57 9.76 -8.83
N GLY A 74 7.61 10.13 -9.57
CA GLY A 74 8.88 9.44 -9.52
C GLY A 74 8.93 8.19 -10.37
N VAL A 75 9.89 7.32 -10.07
CA VAL A 75 10.09 6.04 -10.76
C VAL A 75 10.18 4.95 -9.73
N GLY A 76 9.36 3.92 -9.90
CA GLY A 76 9.35 2.78 -9.00
C GLY A 76 9.54 1.47 -9.71
N LEU A 77 9.63 0.41 -8.92
CA LEU A 77 9.76 -0.96 -9.40
C LEU A 77 8.70 -1.81 -8.71
N ALA A 78 8.10 -2.71 -9.48
CA ALA A 78 7.19 -3.73 -8.96
C ALA A 78 7.71 -5.08 -9.41
N GLU A 79 7.69 -6.05 -8.50
CA GLU A 79 8.25 -7.36 -8.78
C GLU A 79 7.40 -8.43 -8.12
N ARG A 80 7.00 -9.45 -8.91
CA ARG A 80 6.38 -10.66 -8.36
C ARG A 80 7.49 -11.69 -8.17
N PHE A 81 7.32 -12.56 -7.19
CA PHE A 81 8.31 -13.59 -6.91
C PHE A 81 8.50 -14.48 -8.14
N GLY A 82 9.74 -14.61 -8.59
CA GLY A 82 10.07 -15.41 -9.76
C GLY A 82 9.91 -14.68 -11.10
N GLY A 83 9.48 -13.43 -11.08
CA GLY A 83 9.33 -12.64 -12.30
C GLY A 83 10.35 -11.51 -12.39
N PRO A 84 10.36 -10.78 -13.50
CA PRO A 84 11.23 -9.63 -13.65
C PRO A 84 10.68 -8.43 -12.87
N ALA A 85 11.56 -7.49 -12.52
CA ALA A 85 11.15 -6.21 -11.99
C ALA A 85 10.59 -5.35 -13.12
N GLU A 86 9.42 -4.77 -12.90
CA GLU A 86 8.78 -3.88 -13.86
C GLU A 86 8.93 -2.43 -13.41
N GLU A 87 9.34 -1.55 -14.29
CA GLU A 87 9.48 -0.14 -13.98
C GLU A 87 8.13 0.56 -14.06
N LEU A 88 7.86 1.42 -13.06
CA LEU A 88 6.59 2.15 -12.94
C LEU A 88 6.85 3.65 -13.02
N HIS A 89 5.97 4.36 -13.70
CA HIS A 89 6.03 5.81 -13.86
C HIS A 89 4.71 6.45 -13.41
N ALA A 90 4.73 7.77 -13.21
CA ALA A 90 3.54 8.51 -12.79
C ALA A 90 2.36 8.21 -13.72
N GLY A 91 1.21 7.89 -13.12
CA GLY A 91 0.01 7.52 -13.85
C GLY A 91 -0.14 6.03 -14.11
N ASP A 92 0.93 5.25 -13.91
CA ASP A 92 0.82 3.80 -14.03
C ASP A 92 0.08 3.21 -12.84
N CYS A 93 -0.61 2.11 -13.09
CA CYS A 93 -1.30 1.36 -12.05
C CYS A 93 -0.91 -0.10 -12.16
N VAL A 94 -0.46 -0.69 -11.05
CA VAL A 94 -0.18 -2.12 -11.00
C VAL A 94 -1.16 -2.79 -10.06
N SER A 95 -1.60 -3.98 -10.45
CA SER A 95 -2.52 -4.79 -9.66
C SER A 95 -1.87 -6.12 -9.34
N PHE A 96 -1.77 -6.43 -8.05
CA PHE A 96 -1.29 -7.72 -7.58
C PHE A 96 -2.48 -8.58 -7.19
N ALA A 97 -2.44 -9.86 -7.56
CA ALA A 97 -3.52 -10.78 -7.29
C ALA A 97 -3.60 -11.13 -5.79
N PRO A 98 -4.76 -11.63 -5.31
CA PRO A 98 -4.85 -12.13 -3.94
C PRO A 98 -3.77 -13.16 -3.65
N ASN A 99 -3.09 -12.96 -2.52
CA ASN A 99 -2.02 -13.85 -2.04
C ASN A 99 -0.81 -13.98 -2.96
N GLU A 100 -0.68 -13.10 -3.93
CA GLU A 100 0.49 -13.09 -4.80
C GLU A 100 1.70 -12.52 -4.04
N ARG A 101 2.78 -13.29 -4.00
CA ARG A 101 4.02 -12.87 -3.36
C ARG A 101 4.70 -11.81 -4.23
N HIS A 102 4.86 -10.63 -3.68
CA HIS A 102 5.40 -9.49 -4.45
C HIS A 102 6.13 -8.51 -3.55
N ARG A 103 6.81 -7.58 -4.18
CA ARG A 103 7.42 -6.43 -3.52
C ARG A 103 7.45 -5.26 -4.49
N HIS A 104 7.62 -4.07 -3.95
CA HIS A 104 7.72 -2.86 -4.75
C HIS A 104 8.54 -1.81 -4.01
N GLY A 105 8.97 -0.78 -4.73
CA GLY A 105 9.75 0.27 -4.12
C GLY A 105 10.24 1.30 -5.13
N ALA A 106 11.10 2.18 -4.67
CA ALA A 106 11.69 3.22 -5.49
C ALA A 106 12.83 2.66 -6.34
N ALA A 107 12.93 3.16 -7.56
CA ALA A 107 14.09 2.86 -8.40
C ALA A 107 15.36 3.37 -7.71
N PRO A 108 16.54 2.81 -8.06
CA PRO A 108 17.77 3.14 -7.31
C PRO A 108 18.13 4.62 -7.24
N GLU A 109 17.74 5.40 -8.25
CA GLU A 109 18.15 6.79 -8.34
C GLU A 109 16.99 7.79 -8.31
N ASN A 110 15.77 7.31 -8.02
CA ASN A 110 14.57 8.14 -8.06
C ASN A 110 13.73 7.95 -6.80
N ALA A 111 13.21 9.03 -6.26
CA ALA A 111 12.14 8.95 -5.27
C ALA A 111 10.88 8.42 -5.95
N PHE A 112 9.95 7.90 -5.15
CA PHE A 112 8.75 7.25 -5.68
C PHE A 112 7.60 7.48 -4.72
N SER A 113 6.47 7.95 -5.23
CA SER A 113 5.27 8.07 -4.41
C SER A 113 4.08 7.44 -5.10
N TYR A 114 3.19 6.85 -4.30
CA TYR A 114 2.06 6.11 -4.83
C TYR A 114 0.93 6.06 -3.80
N ILE A 115 -0.25 5.71 -4.28
CA ILE A 115 -1.36 5.34 -3.40
C ILE A 115 -1.49 3.83 -3.50
N SER A 116 -1.57 3.16 -2.34
CA SER A 116 -1.85 1.73 -2.28
C SER A 116 -3.27 1.52 -1.73
N ILE A 117 -3.98 0.57 -2.32
CA ILE A 117 -5.34 0.21 -1.91
C ILE A 117 -5.39 -1.31 -1.78
N GLN A 118 -5.88 -1.77 -0.63
CA GLN A 118 -6.04 -3.19 -0.33
C GLN A 118 -7.22 -3.36 0.61
N ALA A 119 -7.64 -4.61 0.82
CA ALA A 119 -8.75 -4.91 1.72
C ALA A 119 -8.30 -5.86 2.81
N ALA A 120 -8.90 -5.70 4.00
CA ALA A 120 -8.55 -6.48 5.16
C ALA A 120 -9.28 -7.83 5.19
N GLN A 121 -8.66 -8.81 5.83
CA GLN A 121 -9.22 -10.11 6.13
C GLN A 121 -8.65 -10.56 7.47
N ASP A 122 -9.53 -10.96 8.39
CA ASP A 122 -9.13 -11.44 9.71
C ASP A 122 -8.21 -10.47 10.45
N GLY A 123 -8.53 -9.19 10.35
CA GLY A 123 -7.82 -8.12 11.06
C GLY A 123 -6.56 -7.60 10.39
N SER A 124 -6.22 -8.08 9.19
CA SER A 124 -5.01 -7.63 8.51
C SER A 124 -5.20 -7.54 7.01
N ALA A 125 -4.59 -6.54 6.40
CA ALA A 125 -4.61 -6.36 4.95
C ALA A 125 -3.30 -6.84 4.31
N VAL A 126 -2.31 -7.24 5.10
CA VAL A 126 -0.99 -7.61 4.58
C VAL A 126 -0.36 -8.71 5.44
N THR A 127 0.38 -9.59 4.80
CA THR A 127 1.24 -10.57 5.47
C THR A 127 2.66 -10.36 4.99
N TRP A 128 3.56 -10.01 5.91
CA TRP A 128 4.97 -9.83 5.59
C TRP A 128 5.69 -11.17 5.67
N LEU A 129 6.50 -11.45 4.66
CA LEU A 129 7.21 -12.72 4.53
C LEU A 129 8.67 -12.54 4.93
N GLU A 130 9.29 -13.62 5.40
CA GLU A 130 10.72 -13.60 5.65
C GLU A 130 11.47 -13.70 4.32
N GLU A 131 12.57 -13.02 4.26
CA GLU A 131 13.45 -13.02 3.10
C GLU A 131 14.20 -14.35 2.95
#